data_60b49ea6bc380ba6dcbe078dc0baf431
#
_entry.id   60b49ea6bc380ba6dcbe078dc0baf431
#
_cell.length_a   1.000
_cell.length_b   1.000
_cell.length_c   1.000
_cell.angle_alpha   90.00
_cell.angle_beta   90.00
_cell.angle_gamma   90.00
#
_symmetry.space_group_name_H-M   'P 1'
#
loop_
_entity.id
_entity.type
_entity.pdbx_description
1 polymer ?
#
loop_
_entity_poly.entity_id
_entity_poly.type
_entity_poly.pdbx_seq_one_letter_code
_entity_poly.pdbx_strand_id
1 'polypeptide(L)'
;MAKQSVEQKLAILSDAAKYDASCASSGSTKRDSRDGKGVGSNEGSGICHAYAPDGRCISLLKILMTNFCIYDCSYCINRASSNVTRARFSVDEVVKLTIEFYRRNYIEGLFLSSGVIKSPDATMSDMVQIARKLRHEENFRGYIHLKTIPDAAPELIAEAGLLADRLSINVELPTDAAVQQYAPEKKPDQIRKAMADFRLRKEVSKDTSHTGKRPPRFAPAGQSTQMIIGADGSNDAAILGQSTRLYSSYKLKRVYYSAFS
;
A
#
# COMPACT_ATOMS: atom_id res chain seq x y z
N MET A 1 26.79 -0.37 12.13
CA MET A 1 25.49 -0.04 12.73
C MET A 1 24.97 -1.26 13.46
N ALA A 2 24.47 -1.10 14.71
CA ALA A 2 23.87 -2.20 15.45
C ALA A 2 22.65 -2.76 14.69
N LYS A 3 22.48 -4.08 14.72
CA LYS A 3 21.35 -4.76 14.05
C LYS A 3 20.05 -4.37 14.77
N GLN A 4 19.13 -3.70 14.09
CA GLN A 4 17.83 -3.33 14.67
C GLN A 4 16.99 -4.58 14.98
N SER A 5 16.32 -4.59 16.13
CA SER A 5 15.34 -5.63 16.46
C SER A 5 14.07 -5.51 15.60
N VAL A 6 13.25 -6.55 15.54
CA VAL A 6 11.97 -6.53 14.80
C VAL A 6 11.03 -5.48 15.38
N GLU A 7 11.02 -5.30 16.70
CA GLU A 7 10.20 -4.27 17.37
C GLU A 7 10.64 -2.85 17.00
N GLN A 8 11.96 -2.61 16.96
CA GLN A 8 12.49 -1.31 16.53
C GLN A 8 12.14 -1.02 15.06
N LYS A 9 12.28 -2.01 14.18
CA LYS A 9 11.85 -1.89 12.78
C LYS A 9 10.35 -1.64 12.67
N LEU A 10 9.53 -2.36 13.46
CA LEU A 10 8.08 -2.18 13.46
C LEU A 10 7.70 -0.75 13.87
N ALA A 11 8.28 -0.22 14.93
CA ALA A 11 8.03 1.15 15.37
C ALA A 11 8.33 2.17 14.25
N ILE A 12 9.46 2.02 13.55
CA ILE A 12 9.88 2.93 12.47
C ILE A 12 8.97 2.77 11.24
N LEU A 13 8.73 1.54 10.80
CA LEU A 13 8.08 1.27 9.52
C LEU A 13 6.56 1.34 9.58
N SER A 14 5.95 1.17 10.74
CA SER A 14 4.54 1.45 10.95
C SER A 14 4.27 2.95 11.06
N ASP A 15 5.14 3.72 11.71
CA ASP A 15 5.02 5.18 11.75
C ASP A 15 5.18 5.77 10.35
N ALA A 16 6.15 5.30 9.57
CA ALA A 16 6.33 5.70 8.19
C ALA A 16 5.11 5.37 7.29
N ALA A 17 4.37 4.30 7.60
CA ALA A 17 3.19 3.89 6.85
C ALA A 17 1.96 4.77 7.11
N LYS A 18 1.94 5.63 8.11
CA LYS A 18 0.77 6.49 8.41
C LYS A 18 0.39 7.43 7.27
N TYR A 19 1.36 7.82 6.45
CA TYR A 19 1.17 8.69 5.29
C TYR A 19 0.52 7.99 4.09
N ASP A 20 0.47 6.66 4.09
CA ASP A 20 -0.28 5.91 3.09
C ASP A 20 -1.78 5.96 3.43
N ALA A 21 -2.57 6.61 2.59
CA ALA A 21 -4.01 6.62 2.78
C ALA A 21 -4.59 5.23 2.48
N SER A 22 -5.09 4.57 3.49
CA SER A 22 -5.71 3.25 3.33
C SER A 22 -7.10 3.13 3.91
N CYS A 23 -7.44 3.91 4.88
CA CYS A 23 -8.75 4.03 5.54
C CYS A 23 -8.60 5.00 6.69
N ALA A 24 -9.70 5.43 7.28
CA ALA A 24 -9.76 6.36 8.40
C ALA A 24 -9.03 5.83 9.66
N SER A 25 -7.72 5.79 9.62
CA SER A 25 -6.89 5.74 10.84
C SER A 25 -6.56 7.17 11.23
N SER A 26 -7.58 7.94 11.52
CA SER A 26 -7.42 9.29 11.99
C SER A 26 -6.86 9.27 13.40
N GLY A 27 -5.77 9.96 13.59
CA GLY A 27 -5.15 10.45 14.77
C GLY A 27 -5.90 10.39 16.09
N SER A 28 -5.92 9.21 16.71
CA SER A 28 -6.21 9.16 18.14
C SER A 28 -5.00 9.66 18.91
N THR A 29 -5.23 10.43 19.96
CA THR A 29 -4.17 10.86 20.87
C THR A 29 -3.46 9.62 21.42
N LYS A 30 -2.14 9.56 21.29
CA LYS A 30 -1.35 8.47 21.86
C LYS A 30 -1.61 8.36 23.35
N ARG A 31 -1.96 7.18 23.83
CA ARG A 31 -2.14 6.85 25.25
C ARG A 31 -1.31 5.60 25.55
N ASP A 32 -0.64 5.61 26.67
CA ASP A 32 0.21 4.52 27.11
C ASP A 32 -0.07 4.25 28.60
N SER A 33 -0.39 3.01 28.93
CA SER A 33 -0.63 2.58 30.31
C SER A 33 0.61 2.04 31.02
N ARG A 34 1.79 2.12 30.42
CA ARG A 34 3.06 1.71 31.03
C ARG A 34 3.43 2.54 32.24
N ASP A 35 2.82 3.69 32.43
CA ASP A 35 2.92 4.55 33.62
C ASP A 35 2.11 4.02 34.83
N GLY A 36 1.41 2.90 34.68
CA GLY A 36 0.56 2.31 35.72
C GLY A 36 -0.79 2.99 35.93
N LYS A 37 -1.17 3.99 35.12
CA LYS A 37 -2.41 4.73 35.23
C LYS A 37 -3.47 4.26 34.21
N GLY A 38 -3.97 3.07 34.39
CA GLY A 38 -5.04 2.54 33.56
C GLY A 38 -4.66 1.26 32.84
N VAL A 39 -5.53 0.82 31.90
CA VAL A 39 -5.37 -0.41 31.13
C VAL A 39 -5.41 -0.08 29.65
N GLY A 40 -4.50 -0.70 28.88
CA GLY A 40 -4.40 -0.55 27.43
C GLY A 40 -3.56 0.65 26.98
N SER A 41 -3.02 0.54 25.77
CA SER A 41 -2.34 1.63 25.10
C SER A 41 -2.80 1.69 23.64
N ASN A 42 -2.78 2.86 23.03
CA ASN A 42 -2.99 3.06 21.61
C ASN A 42 -1.76 3.64 20.92
N GLU A 43 -0.59 3.39 21.45
CA GLU A 43 0.65 3.70 20.76
C GLU A 43 0.79 2.83 19.52
N GLY A 44 0.85 3.53 18.38
CA GLY A 44 0.88 2.99 17.04
C GLY A 44 1.64 1.68 16.86
N SER A 45 0.90 0.59 16.80
CA SER A 45 1.42 -0.74 16.48
C SER A 45 1.28 -1.08 14.98
N GLY A 46 1.03 -0.08 14.13
CA GLY A 46 0.82 -0.29 12.70
C GLY A 46 -0.52 -0.95 12.34
N ILE A 47 -1.47 -1.03 13.27
CA ILE A 47 -2.80 -1.55 12.98
C ILE A 47 -3.69 -0.43 12.46
N CYS A 48 -4.21 -0.60 11.25
CA CYS A 48 -5.22 0.27 10.67
C CYS A 48 -6.53 -0.49 10.46
N HIS A 49 -7.60 0.25 10.30
CA HIS A 49 -8.94 -0.29 10.08
C HIS A 49 -9.43 0.02 8.67
N ALA A 50 -9.95 -1.00 7.99
CA ALA A 50 -10.63 -0.89 6.71
C ALA A 50 -12.08 -1.31 6.88
N TYR A 51 -12.99 -0.65 6.18
CA TYR A 51 -14.40 -1.05 6.20
C TYR A 51 -14.73 -1.81 4.92
N ALA A 52 -15.30 -3.01 5.09
CA ALA A 52 -15.88 -3.77 4.01
C ALA A 52 -17.20 -3.13 3.54
N PRO A 53 -17.69 -3.44 2.33
CA PRO A 53 -18.97 -2.91 1.85
C PRO A 53 -20.18 -3.24 2.71
N ASP A 54 -20.10 -4.31 3.50
CA ASP A 54 -21.12 -4.75 4.45
C ASP A 54 -21.03 -4.05 5.83
N GLY A 55 -20.14 -3.05 5.96
CA GLY A 55 -19.95 -2.27 7.18
C GLY A 55 -19.02 -2.90 8.22
N ARG A 56 -18.52 -4.13 8.01
CA ARG A 56 -17.57 -4.75 8.93
C ARG A 56 -16.25 -3.99 8.93
N CYS A 57 -15.70 -3.79 10.12
CA CYS A 57 -14.35 -3.27 10.31
C CYS A 57 -13.34 -4.40 10.15
N ILE A 58 -12.34 -4.19 9.30
CA ILE A 58 -11.23 -5.13 9.08
C ILE A 58 -9.96 -4.49 9.63
N SER A 59 -9.32 -5.15 10.60
CA SER A 59 -8.04 -4.70 11.15
C SER A 59 -6.88 -5.20 10.29
N LEU A 60 -5.99 -4.30 9.90
CA LEU A 60 -4.84 -4.62 9.03
C LEU A 60 -3.54 -4.22 9.71
N LEU A 61 -2.54 -5.10 9.63
CA LEU A 61 -1.15 -4.69 9.87
C LEU A 61 -0.71 -3.81 8.69
N LYS A 62 -0.51 -2.52 8.95
CA LYS A 62 -0.10 -1.54 7.95
C LYS A 62 1.35 -1.15 8.18
N ILE A 63 2.23 -1.60 7.31
CA ILE A 63 3.66 -1.36 7.41
C ILE A 63 4.29 -1.06 6.05
N LEU A 64 5.43 -0.37 6.08
CA LEU A 64 6.38 -0.40 4.97
C LEU A 64 7.30 -1.62 5.13
N MET A 65 7.63 -2.28 4.00
CA MET A 65 8.72 -3.25 3.99
C MET A 65 10.06 -2.54 4.28
N THR A 66 10.21 -1.34 3.73
CA THR A 66 11.33 -0.45 4.02
C THR A 66 10.96 1.01 3.79
N ASN A 67 11.59 1.91 4.54
CA ASN A 67 11.55 3.35 4.27
C ASN A 67 12.84 3.89 3.62
N PHE A 68 13.79 3.02 3.25
CA PHE A 68 14.83 3.40 2.29
C PHE A 68 14.18 3.59 0.92
N CYS A 69 14.53 4.66 0.22
CA CYS A 69 14.03 4.94 -1.11
C CYS A 69 15.13 5.58 -1.96
N ILE A 70 15.17 5.21 -3.25
CA ILE A 70 16.07 5.84 -4.24
C ILE A 70 15.47 7.10 -4.87
N TYR A 71 14.15 7.32 -4.67
CA TYR A 71 13.43 8.49 -5.19
C TYR A 71 13.46 9.65 -4.19
N ASP A 72 13.43 10.87 -4.71
CA ASP A 72 13.44 12.09 -3.90
C ASP A 72 12.16 12.91 -4.04
N CYS A 73 11.01 12.24 -4.07
CA CYS A 73 9.70 12.90 -4.15
C CYS A 73 9.52 13.92 -3.02
N SER A 74 9.39 15.20 -3.34
CA SER A 74 9.43 16.29 -2.37
C SER A 74 8.31 16.26 -1.31
N TYR A 75 7.18 15.61 -1.61
CA TYR A 75 6.08 15.39 -0.67
C TYR A 75 6.27 14.18 0.25
N CYS A 76 7.33 13.38 0.06
CA CYS A 76 7.48 12.13 0.80
C CYS A 76 8.44 12.30 1.98
N ILE A 77 7.98 11.96 3.18
CA ILE A 77 8.84 11.97 4.37
C ILE A 77 10.02 10.99 4.23
N ASN A 78 9.86 9.93 3.45
CA ASN A 78 10.86 8.88 3.23
C ASN A 78 11.69 9.10 1.95
N ARG A 79 11.69 10.31 1.37
CA ARG A 79 12.52 10.63 0.19
C ARG A 79 14.01 10.41 0.47
N ALA A 80 14.80 10.20 -0.58
CA ALA A 80 16.23 9.87 -0.46
C ALA A 80 17.01 10.88 0.40
N SER A 81 16.75 12.19 0.23
CA SER A 81 17.40 13.28 0.94
C SER A 81 16.95 13.49 2.40
N SER A 82 15.92 12.77 2.84
CA SER A 82 15.39 12.95 4.19
C SER A 82 16.27 12.29 5.26
N ASN A 83 16.41 12.94 6.41
CA ASN A 83 17.19 12.47 7.56
C ASN A 83 16.39 11.57 8.53
N VAL A 84 15.29 10.97 8.08
CA VAL A 84 14.50 10.07 8.93
C VAL A 84 15.25 8.79 9.26
N THR A 85 14.98 8.23 10.43
CA THR A 85 15.52 6.91 10.81
C THR A 85 15.06 5.85 9.83
N ARG A 86 16.00 5.11 9.28
CA ARG A 86 15.76 4.10 8.25
C ARG A 86 15.73 2.70 8.84
N ALA A 87 14.81 1.90 8.30
CA ALA A 87 14.71 0.48 8.63
C ALA A 87 14.31 -0.34 7.40
N ARG A 88 14.56 -1.65 7.46
CA ARG A 88 14.12 -2.61 6.45
C ARG A 88 13.81 -3.94 7.12
N PHE A 89 12.65 -4.47 6.81
CA PHE A 89 12.33 -5.86 7.06
C PHE A 89 12.90 -6.77 5.96
N SER A 90 13.30 -7.97 6.34
CA SER A 90 13.43 -9.06 5.37
C SER A 90 12.06 -9.62 5.01
N VAL A 91 11.99 -10.39 3.92
CA VAL A 91 10.78 -11.10 3.52
C VAL A 91 10.24 -11.97 4.65
N ASP A 92 11.12 -12.74 5.29
CA ASP A 92 10.74 -13.67 6.37
C ASP A 92 10.28 -12.94 7.65
N GLU A 93 10.86 -11.78 7.96
CA GLU A 93 10.41 -10.96 9.08
C GLU A 93 8.97 -10.45 8.88
N VAL A 94 8.61 -10.00 7.66
CA VAL A 94 7.23 -9.56 7.36
C VAL A 94 6.26 -10.72 7.44
N VAL A 95 6.62 -11.87 6.86
CA VAL A 95 5.78 -13.09 6.90
C VAL A 95 5.54 -13.50 8.34
N LYS A 96 6.60 -13.68 9.13
CA LYS A 96 6.52 -14.08 10.54
C LYS A 96 5.66 -13.10 11.35
N LEU A 97 5.92 -11.79 11.21
CA LEU A 97 5.19 -10.76 11.94
C LEU A 97 3.69 -10.80 11.60
N THR A 98 3.34 -10.94 10.31
CA THR A 98 1.95 -11.03 9.86
C THR A 98 1.25 -12.24 10.46
N ILE A 99 1.88 -13.42 10.42
CA ILE A 99 1.30 -14.65 10.95
C ILE A 99 1.15 -14.60 12.48
N GLU A 100 2.14 -14.08 13.19
CA GLU A 100 2.06 -13.94 14.64
C GLU A 100 0.93 -13.01 15.09
N PHE A 101 0.76 -11.86 14.41
CA PHE A 101 -0.34 -10.93 14.71
C PHE A 101 -1.70 -11.52 14.35
N TYR A 102 -1.79 -12.25 13.25
CA TYR A 102 -3.02 -12.93 12.84
C TYR A 102 -3.42 -14.03 13.82
N ARG A 103 -2.47 -14.89 14.24
CA ARG A 103 -2.73 -15.97 15.20
C ARG A 103 -3.20 -15.46 16.57
N ARG A 104 -2.79 -14.23 16.94
CA ARG A 104 -3.21 -13.56 18.18
C ARG A 104 -4.51 -12.76 18.02
N ASN A 105 -5.18 -12.85 16.86
CA ASN A 105 -6.38 -12.08 16.53
C ASN A 105 -6.22 -10.56 16.63
N TYR A 106 -5.00 -10.03 16.42
CA TYR A 106 -4.78 -8.59 16.39
C TYR A 106 -5.15 -7.98 15.04
N ILE A 107 -5.05 -8.78 13.97
CA ILE A 107 -5.30 -8.35 12.59
C ILE A 107 -6.06 -9.43 11.81
N GLU A 108 -6.77 -8.98 10.78
CA GLU A 108 -7.43 -9.82 9.78
C GLU A 108 -6.68 -9.83 8.46
N GLY A 109 -5.65 -8.98 8.31
CA GLY A 109 -4.89 -8.89 7.08
C GLY A 109 -3.65 -8.01 7.16
N LEU A 110 -2.98 -7.91 6.00
CA LEU A 110 -1.76 -7.14 5.79
C LEU A 110 -2.02 -6.03 4.76
N PHE A 111 -1.62 -4.79 5.06
CA PHE A 111 -1.40 -3.73 4.10
C PHE A 111 0.10 -3.47 4.01
N LEU A 112 0.69 -3.79 2.85
CA LEU A 112 2.12 -3.66 2.63
C LEU A 112 2.41 -2.62 1.56
N SER A 113 3.25 -1.66 1.91
CA SER A 113 3.87 -0.71 1.01
C SER A 113 5.40 -0.75 1.13
N SER A 114 6.11 0.02 0.34
CA SER A 114 7.57 0.08 0.40
C SER A 114 8.11 1.38 -0.20
N GLY A 115 9.21 1.87 0.33
CA GLY A 115 10.14 2.68 -0.45
C GLY A 115 10.79 1.82 -1.54
N VAL A 116 11.28 2.44 -2.59
CA VAL A 116 11.93 1.74 -3.72
C VAL A 116 13.42 1.61 -3.44
N ILE A 117 13.92 0.36 -3.34
CA ILE A 117 15.34 0.05 -3.10
C ILE A 117 15.93 -0.55 -4.38
N LYS A 118 17.16 -0.17 -4.72
CA LYS A 118 17.90 -0.65 -5.89
C LYS A 118 17.17 -0.41 -7.21
N SER A 119 15.99 -1.01 -7.40
CA SER A 119 15.13 -0.86 -8.57
C SER A 119 13.67 -1.13 -8.23
N PRO A 120 12.71 -0.64 -9.07
CA PRO A 120 11.31 -1.00 -8.97
C PRO A 120 11.08 -2.52 -8.94
N ASP A 121 11.72 -3.27 -9.84
CA ASP A 121 11.59 -4.73 -9.95
C ASP A 121 12.08 -5.45 -8.71
N ALA A 122 13.25 -5.09 -8.19
CA ALA A 122 13.79 -5.71 -6.97
C ALA A 122 12.85 -5.52 -5.79
N THR A 123 12.30 -4.32 -5.63
CA THR A 123 11.35 -4.01 -4.54
C THR A 123 10.03 -4.75 -4.73
N MET A 124 9.49 -4.74 -5.95
CA MET A 124 8.22 -5.42 -6.24
C MET A 124 8.37 -6.95 -6.10
N SER A 125 9.52 -7.52 -6.49
CA SER A 125 9.84 -8.94 -6.32
C SER A 125 9.82 -9.35 -4.84
N ASP A 126 10.43 -8.58 -3.95
CA ASP A 126 10.39 -8.84 -2.50
C ASP A 126 8.94 -8.82 -1.98
N MET A 127 8.13 -7.84 -2.41
CA MET A 127 6.72 -7.72 -1.99
C MET A 127 5.87 -8.91 -2.50
N VAL A 128 6.09 -9.34 -3.74
CA VAL A 128 5.44 -10.52 -4.32
C VAL A 128 5.86 -11.78 -3.56
N GLN A 129 7.14 -11.92 -3.22
CA GLN A 129 7.64 -13.06 -2.46
C GLN A 129 7.00 -13.14 -1.07
N ILE A 130 6.79 -12.01 -0.38
CA ILE A 130 6.05 -11.97 0.89
C ILE A 130 4.63 -12.52 0.70
N ALA A 131 3.90 -12.01 -0.31
CA ALA A 131 2.54 -12.46 -0.56
C ALA A 131 2.48 -13.95 -0.95
N ARG A 132 3.44 -14.43 -1.75
CA ARG A 132 3.55 -15.84 -2.14
C ARG A 132 3.79 -16.75 -0.93
N LYS A 133 4.74 -16.40 -0.05
CA LYS A 133 5.01 -17.15 1.18
C LYS A 133 3.78 -17.18 2.08
N LEU A 134 3.13 -16.04 2.30
CA LEU A 134 1.89 -15.99 3.08
C LEU A 134 0.82 -16.91 2.49
N ARG A 135 0.57 -16.89 1.18
CA ARG A 135 -0.50 -17.69 0.55
C ARG A 135 -0.17 -19.17 0.47
N HIS A 136 1.07 -19.53 0.09
CA HIS A 136 1.40 -20.92 -0.27
C HIS A 136 2.16 -21.67 0.83
N GLU A 137 3.03 -21.00 1.58
CA GLU A 137 3.78 -21.66 2.66
C GLU A 137 3.02 -21.63 3.98
N GLU A 138 2.44 -20.46 4.34
CA GLU A 138 1.72 -20.26 5.60
C GLU A 138 0.20 -20.52 5.50
N ASN A 139 -0.33 -20.80 4.32
CA ASN A 139 -1.78 -20.96 4.07
C ASN A 139 -2.61 -19.77 4.60
N PHE A 140 -2.06 -18.57 4.58
CA PHE A 140 -2.71 -17.38 5.07
C PHE A 140 -3.94 -17.04 4.23
N ARG A 141 -5.12 -17.05 4.86
CA ARG A 141 -6.42 -16.75 4.23
C ARG A 141 -6.91 -15.33 4.52
N GLY A 142 -6.17 -14.57 5.33
CA GLY A 142 -6.49 -13.19 5.64
C GLY A 142 -6.33 -12.25 4.43
N TYR A 143 -6.80 -11.03 4.59
CA TYR A 143 -6.77 -10.01 3.54
C TYR A 143 -5.34 -9.53 3.25
N ILE A 144 -4.98 -9.41 1.99
CA ILE A 144 -3.70 -8.83 1.55
C ILE A 144 -3.97 -7.66 0.62
N HIS A 145 -3.44 -6.49 1.00
CA HIS A 145 -3.41 -5.29 0.18
C HIS A 145 -1.95 -4.93 -0.10
N LEU A 146 -1.56 -4.92 -1.37
CA LEU A 146 -0.24 -4.48 -1.80
C LEU A 146 -0.31 -3.13 -2.49
N LYS A 147 0.54 -2.20 -2.07
CA LYS A 147 0.78 -0.96 -2.79
C LYS A 147 1.91 -1.21 -3.80
N THR A 148 1.53 -1.36 -5.07
CA THR A 148 2.46 -1.75 -6.13
C THR A 148 3.37 -0.61 -6.56
N ILE A 149 4.49 -0.97 -7.13
CA ILE A 149 5.44 -0.05 -7.76
C ILE A 149 5.10 0.04 -9.25
N PRO A 150 4.59 1.17 -9.77
CA PRO A 150 4.07 1.24 -11.16
C PRO A 150 5.12 0.97 -12.23
N ASP A 151 6.38 1.31 -11.94
CA ASP A 151 7.51 1.14 -12.88
C ASP A 151 8.11 -0.28 -12.86
N ALA A 152 7.56 -1.19 -12.03
CA ALA A 152 7.99 -2.57 -12.00
C ALA A 152 7.47 -3.36 -13.22
N ALA A 153 8.16 -4.45 -13.54
CA ALA A 153 7.80 -5.33 -14.64
C ALA A 153 6.33 -5.78 -14.54
N PRO A 154 5.57 -5.75 -15.67
CA PRO A 154 4.14 -6.10 -15.67
C PRO A 154 3.84 -7.51 -15.15
N GLU A 155 4.78 -8.44 -15.27
CA GLU A 155 4.67 -9.80 -14.77
C GLU A 155 4.63 -9.85 -13.23
N LEU A 156 5.43 -9.02 -12.56
CA LEU A 156 5.44 -8.91 -11.10
C LEU A 156 4.14 -8.30 -10.58
N ILE A 157 3.61 -7.28 -11.28
CA ILE A 157 2.32 -6.68 -10.94
C ILE A 157 1.18 -7.69 -11.18
N ALA A 158 1.28 -8.48 -12.26
CA ALA A 158 0.32 -9.54 -12.56
C ALA A 158 0.31 -10.62 -11.47
N GLU A 159 1.46 -11.08 -11.05
CA GLU A 159 1.58 -12.06 -9.97
C GLU A 159 1.05 -11.50 -8.65
N ALA A 160 1.38 -10.25 -8.31
CA ALA A 160 0.82 -9.58 -7.15
C ALA A 160 -0.72 -9.60 -7.15
N GLY A 161 -1.34 -9.40 -8.32
CA GLY A 161 -2.80 -9.43 -8.47
C GLY A 161 -3.43 -10.81 -8.26
N LEU A 162 -2.69 -11.89 -8.51
CA LEU A 162 -3.15 -13.25 -8.22
C LEU A 162 -3.07 -13.60 -6.72
N LEU A 163 -2.14 -12.97 -6.00
CA LEU A 163 -1.87 -13.26 -4.59
C LEU A 163 -2.60 -12.33 -3.62
N ALA A 164 -2.81 -11.07 -4.03
CA ALA A 164 -3.44 -10.05 -3.19
C ALA A 164 -4.95 -9.94 -3.44
N ASP A 165 -5.67 -9.49 -2.42
CA ASP A 165 -7.10 -9.17 -2.54
C ASP A 165 -7.30 -7.78 -3.18
N ARG A 166 -6.40 -6.85 -2.91
CA ARG A 166 -6.41 -5.50 -3.48
C ARG A 166 -5.01 -5.07 -3.87
N LEU A 167 -4.93 -4.36 -4.98
CA LEU A 167 -3.75 -3.57 -5.34
C LEU A 167 -4.07 -2.08 -5.27
N SER A 168 -3.09 -1.26 -4.89
CA SER A 168 -3.15 0.18 -5.05
C SER A 168 -1.97 0.69 -5.88
N ILE A 169 -2.28 1.63 -6.76
CA ILE A 169 -1.33 2.31 -7.62
C ILE A 169 -1.58 3.79 -7.44
N ASN A 170 -0.63 4.51 -6.85
CA ASN A 170 -0.82 5.92 -6.56
C ASN A 170 -0.68 6.77 -7.82
N VAL A 171 -1.61 7.69 -8.04
CA VAL A 171 -1.48 8.74 -9.06
C VAL A 171 -0.64 9.90 -8.58
N GLU A 172 -0.39 9.99 -7.30
CA GLU A 172 0.40 10.95 -6.54
C GLU A 172 -0.22 12.34 -6.51
N LEU A 173 -0.33 13.03 -7.64
CA LEU A 173 -0.78 14.43 -7.72
C LEU A 173 -1.89 14.58 -8.78
N PRO A 174 -2.67 15.68 -8.73
CA PRO A 174 -3.81 15.89 -9.65
C PRO A 174 -3.42 16.00 -11.11
N THR A 175 -2.22 16.54 -11.41
CA THR A 175 -1.76 16.82 -12.77
C THR A 175 -0.40 16.19 -13.06
N ASP A 176 -0.15 15.87 -14.34
CA ASP A 176 1.15 15.36 -14.78
C ASP A 176 2.28 16.37 -14.55
N ALA A 177 1.99 17.66 -14.73
CA ALA A 177 2.95 18.73 -14.49
C ALA A 177 3.38 18.78 -13.01
N ALA A 178 2.42 18.61 -12.10
CA ALA A 178 2.71 18.52 -10.66
C ALA A 178 3.53 17.28 -10.33
N VAL A 179 3.23 16.11 -10.92
CA VAL A 179 4.05 14.91 -10.71
C VAL A 179 5.48 15.14 -11.19
N GLN A 180 5.68 15.73 -12.38
CA GLN A 180 7.01 16.03 -12.88
C GLN A 180 7.78 17.02 -12.00
N GLN A 181 7.09 17.99 -11.40
CA GLN A 181 7.70 18.99 -10.53
C GLN A 181 8.09 18.40 -9.16
N TYR A 182 7.22 17.59 -8.54
CA TYR A 182 7.39 17.14 -7.16
C TYR A 182 7.91 15.71 -7.00
N ALA A 183 7.90 14.92 -8.08
CA ALA A 183 8.40 13.55 -8.13
C ALA A 183 8.91 13.20 -9.54
N PRO A 184 10.00 13.85 -10.00
CA PRO A 184 10.48 13.76 -11.38
C PRO A 184 10.88 12.35 -11.81
N GLU A 185 11.19 11.47 -10.86
CA GLU A 185 11.49 10.06 -11.13
C GLU A 185 10.26 9.22 -11.46
N LYS A 186 9.05 9.71 -11.12
CA LYS A 186 7.80 9.01 -11.41
C LYS A 186 7.25 9.40 -12.77
N LYS A 187 6.75 8.40 -13.49
CA LYS A 187 6.24 8.56 -14.85
C LYS A 187 4.72 8.40 -14.87
N PRO A 188 3.94 9.49 -15.04
CA PRO A 188 2.47 9.42 -15.08
C PRO A 188 1.93 8.42 -16.11
N ASP A 189 2.59 8.28 -17.25
CA ASP A 189 2.17 7.31 -18.28
C ASP A 189 2.33 5.86 -17.82
N GLN A 190 3.40 5.53 -17.10
CA GLN A 190 3.59 4.19 -16.53
C GLN A 190 2.56 3.90 -15.46
N ILE A 191 2.22 4.90 -14.63
CA ILE A 191 1.15 4.77 -13.63
C ILE A 191 -0.18 4.45 -14.32
N ARG A 192 -0.54 5.21 -15.36
CA ARG A 192 -1.76 4.99 -16.14
C ARG A 192 -1.78 3.64 -16.83
N LYS A 193 -0.66 3.23 -17.42
CA LYS A 193 -0.51 1.93 -18.06
C LYS A 193 -0.72 0.78 -17.06
N ALA A 194 -0.08 0.86 -15.89
CA ALA A 194 -0.24 -0.15 -14.84
C ALA A 194 -1.70 -0.25 -14.35
N MET A 195 -2.39 0.90 -14.21
CA MET A 195 -3.82 0.94 -13.85
C MET A 195 -4.73 0.33 -14.93
N ALA A 196 -4.42 0.58 -16.20
CA ALA A 196 -5.16 0.04 -17.34
C ALA A 196 -4.96 -1.49 -17.44
N ASP A 197 -3.74 -1.96 -17.33
CA ASP A 197 -3.38 -3.38 -17.30
C ASP A 197 -4.10 -4.12 -16.17
N PHE A 198 -4.11 -3.52 -14.99
CA PHE A 198 -4.87 -4.07 -13.86
C PHE A 198 -6.36 -4.24 -14.22
N ARG A 199 -6.97 -3.19 -14.78
CA ARG A 199 -8.38 -3.24 -15.19
C ARG A 199 -8.65 -4.39 -16.17
N LEU A 200 -7.84 -4.50 -17.22
CA LEU A 200 -7.99 -5.55 -18.22
C LEU A 200 -7.87 -6.95 -17.62
N ARG A 201 -6.84 -7.20 -16.82
CA ARG A 201 -6.65 -8.49 -16.13
C ARG A 201 -7.82 -8.83 -15.21
N LYS A 202 -8.36 -7.84 -14.52
CA LYS A 202 -9.53 -8.03 -13.66
C LYS A 202 -10.80 -8.33 -14.46
N GLU A 203 -10.98 -7.72 -15.61
CA GLU A 203 -12.10 -8.01 -16.51
C GLU A 203 -11.99 -9.45 -17.05
N VAL A 204 -10.80 -9.83 -17.55
CA VAL A 204 -10.52 -11.20 -18.00
C VAL A 204 -10.74 -12.24 -16.88
N SER A 205 -10.34 -11.93 -15.64
CA SER A 205 -10.54 -12.85 -14.51
C SER A 205 -12.00 -13.11 -14.11
N LYS A 206 -12.93 -12.36 -14.68
CA LYS A 206 -14.38 -12.53 -14.48
C LYS A 206 -15.06 -13.23 -15.66
N ASP A 207 -14.37 -13.28 -16.79
CA ASP A 207 -14.95 -13.85 -18.00
C ASP A 207 -14.87 -15.38 -17.96
N THR A 208 -16.01 -16.03 -17.93
CA THR A 208 -16.15 -17.49 -17.94
C THR A 208 -16.58 -18.03 -19.30
N SER A 209 -16.71 -17.14 -20.33
CA SER A 209 -17.35 -17.47 -21.60
C SER A 209 -16.56 -18.45 -22.48
N HIS A 210 -15.23 -18.48 -22.34
CA HIS A 210 -14.38 -19.23 -23.28
C HIS A 210 -13.98 -20.65 -22.84
N THR A 211 -14.00 -20.98 -21.55
CA THR A 211 -13.44 -22.26 -21.07
C THR A 211 -14.38 -23.08 -20.18
N GLY A 212 -15.54 -22.56 -19.82
CA GLY A 212 -16.42 -23.21 -18.82
C GLY A 212 -15.82 -23.32 -17.41
N LYS A 213 -14.53 -23.02 -17.24
CA LYS A 213 -13.83 -23.01 -15.95
C LYS A 213 -13.63 -21.57 -15.48
N ARG A 214 -13.87 -21.33 -14.21
CA ARG A 214 -13.65 -20.02 -13.61
C ARG A 214 -12.14 -19.71 -13.59
N PRO A 215 -11.69 -18.61 -14.22
CA PRO A 215 -10.28 -18.25 -14.18
C PRO A 215 -9.83 -17.90 -12.76
N PRO A 216 -8.52 -17.91 -12.46
CA PRO A 216 -8.00 -17.49 -11.17
C PRO A 216 -8.48 -16.08 -10.82
N ARG A 217 -8.85 -15.88 -9.56
CA ARG A 217 -9.26 -14.55 -9.09
C ARG A 217 -8.09 -13.59 -9.15
N PHE A 218 -8.31 -12.42 -9.74
CA PHE A 218 -7.33 -11.35 -9.81
C PHE A 218 -7.80 -10.17 -8.95
N ALA A 219 -7.08 -9.87 -7.87
CA ALA A 219 -7.35 -8.80 -6.91
C ALA A 219 -8.86 -8.55 -6.72
N PRO A 220 -9.59 -9.48 -6.10
CA PRO A 220 -11.07 -9.48 -6.08
C PRO A 220 -11.65 -8.21 -5.47
N ALA A 221 -10.99 -7.58 -4.49
CA ALA A 221 -11.40 -6.31 -3.89
C ALA A 221 -11.08 -5.08 -4.78
N GLY A 222 -10.41 -5.28 -5.93
CA GLY A 222 -10.17 -4.24 -6.93
C GLY A 222 -8.95 -3.40 -6.67
N GLN A 223 -8.84 -2.30 -7.44
CA GLN A 223 -7.77 -1.34 -7.27
C GLN A 223 -8.24 -0.06 -6.60
N SER A 224 -7.31 0.63 -5.96
CA SER A 224 -7.47 1.95 -5.38
C SER A 224 -6.25 2.82 -5.70
N THR A 225 -6.38 4.12 -5.47
CA THR A 225 -5.30 5.08 -5.63
C THR A 225 -5.30 6.09 -4.51
N GLN A 226 -4.20 6.82 -4.37
CA GLN A 226 -4.07 7.98 -3.50
C GLN A 226 -3.64 9.17 -4.34
N MET A 227 -4.22 10.33 -4.03
CA MET A 227 -3.90 11.62 -4.61
C MET A 227 -3.59 12.59 -3.48
N ILE A 228 -2.44 13.26 -3.57
CA ILE A 228 -2.02 14.30 -2.64
C ILE A 228 -2.59 15.61 -3.14
N ILE A 229 -3.21 16.37 -2.25
CA ILE A 229 -3.85 17.66 -2.55
C ILE A 229 -3.21 18.78 -1.73
N GLY A 230 -3.17 19.98 -2.33
CA GLY A 230 -2.56 21.15 -1.69
C GLY A 230 -1.06 21.30 -1.94
N ALA A 231 -0.43 20.44 -2.76
CA ALA A 231 0.97 20.57 -3.16
C ALA A 231 1.16 21.55 -4.32
N ASP A 232 0.14 21.70 -5.15
CA ASP A 232 0.13 22.58 -6.32
C ASP A 232 -1.09 23.49 -6.32
N GLY A 233 -1.22 24.36 -7.34
CA GLY A 233 -2.36 25.27 -7.51
C GLY A 233 -3.65 24.61 -8.01
N SER A 234 -3.77 23.29 -8.00
CA SER A 234 -4.97 22.59 -8.45
C SER A 234 -6.18 22.96 -7.57
N ASN A 235 -7.25 23.42 -8.20
CA ASN A 235 -8.51 23.69 -7.52
C ASN A 235 -9.39 22.43 -7.41
N ASP A 236 -10.47 22.51 -6.65
CA ASP A 236 -11.40 21.39 -6.43
C ASP A 236 -11.98 20.83 -7.72
N ALA A 237 -12.26 21.68 -8.71
CA ALA A 237 -12.80 21.24 -10.00
C ALA A 237 -11.79 20.35 -10.75
N ALA A 238 -10.50 20.70 -10.74
CA ALA A 238 -9.44 19.89 -11.33
C ALA A 238 -9.26 18.56 -10.60
N ILE A 239 -9.26 18.58 -9.26
CA ILE A 239 -9.12 17.40 -8.40
C ILE A 239 -10.30 16.44 -8.61
N LEU A 240 -11.52 16.93 -8.55
CA LEU A 240 -12.73 16.13 -8.75
C LEU A 240 -12.85 15.62 -10.20
N GLY A 241 -12.49 16.45 -11.19
CA GLY A 241 -12.41 16.05 -12.59
C GLY A 241 -11.40 14.90 -12.81
N GLN A 242 -10.22 14.97 -12.19
CA GLN A 242 -9.25 13.88 -12.23
C GLN A 242 -9.79 12.60 -11.55
N SER A 243 -10.41 12.72 -10.40
CA SER A 243 -11.02 11.59 -9.70
C SER A 243 -12.12 10.93 -10.53
N THR A 244 -12.98 11.71 -11.17
CA THR A 244 -14.03 11.20 -12.08
C THR A 244 -13.42 10.42 -13.24
N ARG A 245 -12.34 10.93 -13.86
CA ARG A 245 -11.61 10.19 -14.90
C ARG A 245 -11.03 8.87 -14.38
N LEU A 246 -10.45 8.88 -13.19
CA LEU A 246 -9.89 7.68 -12.58
C LEU A 246 -10.94 6.60 -12.32
N TYR A 247 -12.09 6.97 -11.76
CA TYR A 247 -13.22 6.06 -11.57
C TYR A 247 -13.74 5.49 -12.88
N SER A 248 -13.97 6.34 -13.89
CA SER A 248 -14.54 5.91 -15.16
C SER A 248 -13.56 5.07 -15.99
N SER A 249 -12.31 5.52 -16.12
CA SER A 249 -11.31 4.89 -17.01
C SER A 249 -10.74 3.60 -16.44
N TYR A 250 -10.48 3.53 -15.13
CA TYR A 250 -9.79 2.39 -14.53
C TYR A 250 -10.67 1.55 -13.60
N LYS A 251 -11.96 1.89 -13.48
CA LYS A 251 -12.91 1.18 -12.60
C LYS A 251 -12.40 1.06 -11.17
N LEU A 252 -11.79 2.13 -10.66
CA LEU A 252 -11.30 2.18 -9.30
C LEU A 252 -12.41 1.93 -8.29
N LYS A 253 -12.05 1.36 -7.15
CA LYS A 253 -12.94 1.22 -6.02
C LYS A 253 -12.91 2.45 -5.12
N ARG A 254 -11.73 3.08 -4.97
CA ARG A 254 -11.54 4.28 -4.15
C ARG A 254 -10.42 5.15 -4.70
N VAL A 255 -10.62 6.45 -4.63
CA VAL A 255 -9.60 7.48 -4.70
C VAL A 255 -9.48 8.05 -3.30
N TYR A 256 -8.33 7.92 -2.69
CA TYR A 256 -8.03 8.51 -1.38
C TYR A 256 -7.34 9.85 -1.57
N TYR A 257 -7.68 10.81 -0.73
CA TYR A 257 -7.02 12.10 -0.67
C TYR A 257 -6.14 12.17 0.57
N SER A 258 -4.95 12.75 0.40
CA SER A 258 -4.07 13.10 1.51
C SER A 258 -3.61 14.55 1.36
N ALA A 259 -3.49 15.25 2.47
CA ALA A 259 -2.94 16.61 2.44
C ALA A 259 -1.43 16.56 2.17
N PHE A 260 -0.95 17.56 1.44
CA PHE A 260 0.47 17.88 1.39
C PHE A 260 0.90 18.43 2.76
N SER A 261 2.00 17.91 3.33
CA SER A 261 2.49 18.27 4.67
C SER A 261 4.00 18.52 4.65
#